data_b0531f9c035cc6fbf030adcd3fd83c4a
#
_entry.id   b0531f9c035cc6fbf030adcd3fd83c4a
#
_cell.length_a   1.000
_cell.length_b   1.000
_cell.length_c   1.000
_cell.angle_alpha   90.00
_cell.angle_beta   90.00
_cell.angle_gamma   90.00
#
_symmetry.space_group_name_H-M   'P 1'
#
loop_
_entity.id
_entity.type
_entity.pdbx_description
1 polymer ?
#
loop_
_entity_poly.entity_id
_entity_poly.type
_entity_poly.pdbx_seq_one_letter_code
_entity_poly.pdbx_strand_id
1 'polypeptide(L)'
;LFRIFHGITLYTFHSISYKKKVLQDIVRSKEKGADFIFMCMHAGGQYNLLPDRYTCNLMRFLLNTPLDMVIGHHPHCIQHIVKKKNKVGVFSLGDFCPYPKCASAELASPDVFPEYSIVFHVYLDENKVATNSFLQKKTFTIVKSIIGKDKIARVYPLYRLIELEKD
;
A
#
# COMPACT_ATOMS: atom_id res chain seq x y z
N LEU A 1 -15.63 19.92 1.36
CA LEU A 1 -14.86 19.71 0.13
C LEU A 1 -13.42 19.36 0.52
N PHE A 2 -12.97 18.13 0.26
CA PHE A 2 -11.57 17.72 0.52
C PHE A 2 -10.64 18.45 -0.44
N ARG A 3 -9.56 19.03 0.10
CA ARG A 3 -8.49 19.60 -0.71
C ARG A 3 -7.48 18.50 -1.03
N ILE A 4 -7.46 18.03 -2.27
CA ILE A 4 -6.48 17.08 -2.77
C ILE A 4 -5.37 17.90 -3.42
N PHE A 5 -4.20 17.92 -2.79
CA PHE A 5 -3.00 18.49 -3.39
C PHE A 5 -2.25 17.38 -4.14
N HIS A 6 -2.23 17.48 -5.46
CA HIS A 6 -1.42 16.59 -6.28
C HIS A 6 0.01 17.10 -6.32
N GLY A 7 0.90 16.37 -5.69
CA GLY A 7 2.33 16.58 -5.79
C GLY A 7 3.03 15.23 -5.79
N ILE A 8 3.72 14.91 -6.88
CA ILE A 8 4.60 13.72 -6.93
C ILE A 8 6.01 14.20 -6.63
N THR A 9 6.55 13.78 -5.49
CA THR A 9 7.96 13.96 -5.17
C THR A 9 8.61 12.60 -5.12
N LEU A 10 9.63 12.39 -5.97
CA LEU A 10 10.42 11.17 -5.97
C LEU A 10 11.55 11.30 -4.94
N TYR A 11 11.67 10.30 -4.07
CA TYR A 11 12.75 10.20 -3.10
C TYR A 11 13.60 8.96 -3.38
N THR A 12 14.92 9.15 -3.43
CA THR A 12 15.87 8.06 -3.36
C THR A 12 16.28 7.88 -1.92
N PHE A 13 15.79 6.83 -1.28
CA PHE A 13 15.99 6.59 0.17
C PHE A 13 17.43 6.24 0.57
N HIS A 14 18.36 6.20 -0.37
CA HIS A 14 19.77 5.90 -0.11
C HIS A 14 20.58 7.15 0.33
N SER A 15 20.02 8.36 0.24
CA SER A 15 20.69 9.57 0.69
C SER A 15 20.31 9.94 2.12
N ILE A 16 21.29 10.40 2.92
CA ILE A 16 21.05 10.87 4.31
C ILE A 16 20.04 12.03 4.34
N SER A 17 19.91 12.78 3.26
CA SER A 17 19.04 13.96 3.15
C SER A 17 17.54 13.65 2.96
N TYR A 18 17.17 12.43 2.57
CA TYR A 18 15.76 12.13 2.26
C TYR A 18 14.79 12.35 3.43
N LYS A 19 15.20 11.99 4.64
CA LYS A 19 14.36 12.15 5.84
C LYS A 19 13.99 13.60 6.06
N LYS A 20 14.96 14.51 5.94
CA LYS A 20 14.73 15.96 6.05
C LYS A 20 13.78 16.45 4.97
N LYS A 21 13.99 16.02 3.73
CA LYS A 21 13.14 16.40 2.59
C LYS A 21 11.70 15.88 2.76
N VAL A 22 11.52 14.63 3.15
CA VAL A 22 10.18 14.06 3.43
C VAL A 22 9.47 14.87 4.49
N LEU A 23 10.12 15.20 5.62
CA LEU A 23 9.53 16.01 6.67
C LEU A 23 9.15 17.41 6.18
N GLN A 24 10.01 18.06 5.40
CA GLN A 24 9.74 19.38 4.82
C GLN A 24 8.51 19.34 3.90
N ASP A 25 8.38 18.32 3.06
CA ASP A 25 7.25 18.19 2.14
C ASP A 25 5.94 17.88 2.87
N ILE A 26 5.99 17.10 3.95
CA ILE A 26 4.83 16.85 4.82
C ILE A 26 4.37 18.16 5.49
N VAL A 27 5.30 18.92 6.06
CA VAL A 27 5.01 20.21 6.68
C VAL A 27 4.39 21.17 5.67
N ARG A 28 5.04 21.33 4.51
CA ARG A 28 4.54 22.16 3.41
C ARG A 28 3.14 21.76 2.94
N SER A 29 2.84 20.47 2.89
CA SER A 29 1.52 19.97 2.52
C SER A 29 0.46 20.36 3.56
N LYS A 30 0.79 20.28 4.85
CA LYS A 30 -0.10 20.75 5.93
C LYS A 30 -0.31 22.26 5.88
N GLU A 31 0.74 23.04 5.67
CA GLU A 31 0.66 24.50 5.52
C GLU A 31 -0.22 24.91 4.33
N LYS A 32 -0.21 24.14 3.24
CA LYS A 32 -1.12 24.32 2.09
C LYS A 32 -2.55 23.88 2.38
N GLY A 33 -2.85 23.36 3.57
CA GLY A 33 -4.16 22.95 4.00
C GLY A 33 -4.55 21.53 3.56
N ALA A 34 -3.59 20.63 3.36
CA ALA A 34 -3.90 19.21 3.10
C ALA A 34 -4.59 18.61 4.34
N ASP A 35 -5.78 18.06 4.14
CA ASP A 35 -6.51 17.35 5.18
C ASP A 35 -5.87 15.99 5.48
N PHE A 36 -5.41 15.29 4.44
CA PHE A 36 -4.75 13.97 4.52
C PHE A 36 -3.45 13.95 3.74
N ILE A 37 -2.48 13.21 4.26
CA ILE A 37 -1.20 12.99 3.58
C ILE A 37 -0.94 11.49 3.54
N PHE A 38 -0.93 10.93 2.34
CA PHE A 38 -0.57 9.55 2.08
C PHE A 38 0.83 9.50 1.46
N MET A 39 1.64 8.55 1.93
CA MET A 39 2.93 8.25 1.34
C MET A 39 2.84 6.93 0.58
N CYS A 40 3.08 6.98 -0.74
CA CYS A 40 3.31 5.77 -1.52
C CYS A 40 4.80 5.39 -1.43
N MET A 41 5.07 4.20 -0.93
CA MET A 41 6.41 3.67 -0.74
C MET A 41 6.66 2.53 -1.72
N HIS A 42 7.69 2.63 -2.54
CA HIS A 42 8.12 1.57 -3.45
C HIS A 42 9.47 1.04 -2.99
N ALA A 43 9.47 -0.01 -2.19
CA ALA A 43 10.66 -0.52 -1.51
C ALA A 43 10.52 -1.98 -1.08
N GLY A 44 11.65 -2.64 -0.85
CA GLY A 44 11.74 -4.03 -0.41
C GLY A 44 12.37 -4.94 -1.47
N GLY A 45 12.40 -6.23 -1.22
CA GLY A 45 12.82 -7.25 -2.19
C GLY A 45 11.62 -7.81 -2.95
N GLN A 46 11.77 -8.06 -4.24
CA GLN A 46 10.76 -8.70 -5.07
C GLN A 46 10.47 -10.13 -4.56
N TYR A 47 9.20 -10.49 -4.52
CA TYR A 47 8.70 -11.82 -4.11
C TYR A 47 9.12 -12.25 -2.70
N ASN A 48 9.53 -11.32 -1.84
CA ASN A 48 9.76 -11.59 -0.43
C ASN A 48 8.46 -11.47 0.35
N LEU A 49 8.06 -12.52 1.06
CA LEU A 49 6.85 -12.52 1.91
C LEU A 49 6.98 -11.58 3.11
N LEU A 50 8.20 -11.35 3.58
CA LEU A 50 8.48 -10.47 4.71
C LEU A 50 9.29 -9.26 4.27
N PRO A 51 8.97 -8.06 4.78
CA PRO A 51 9.77 -6.88 4.52
C PRO A 51 11.15 -7.01 5.17
N ASP A 52 12.18 -6.56 4.46
CA ASP A 52 13.53 -6.51 4.97
C ASP A 52 13.70 -5.45 6.09
N ARG A 53 14.83 -5.53 6.78
CA ARG A 53 15.16 -4.62 7.89
C ARG A 53 15.16 -3.14 7.48
N TYR A 54 15.60 -2.85 6.27
CA TYR A 54 15.64 -1.48 5.75
C TYR A 54 14.22 -0.95 5.55
N THR A 55 13.37 -1.72 4.88
CA THR A 55 11.96 -1.37 4.64
C THR A 55 11.18 -1.23 5.95
N CYS A 56 11.44 -2.10 6.94
CA CYS A 56 10.87 -1.98 8.28
C CYS A 56 11.28 -0.67 8.98
N ASN A 57 12.55 -0.27 8.87
CA ASN A 57 13.04 0.97 9.46
C ASN A 57 12.47 2.20 8.77
N LEU A 58 12.32 2.15 7.43
CA LEU A 58 11.69 3.20 6.65
C LEU A 58 10.22 3.36 7.04
N MET A 59 9.45 2.27 7.09
CA MET A 59 8.06 2.28 7.54
C MET A 59 7.93 2.87 8.95
N ARG A 60 8.78 2.44 9.88
CA ARG A 60 8.80 2.97 11.26
C ARG A 60 9.09 4.47 11.28
N PHE A 61 10.03 4.95 10.48
CA PHE A 61 10.32 6.38 10.34
C PHE A 61 9.09 7.12 9.82
N LEU A 62 8.51 6.69 8.71
CA LEU A 62 7.37 7.34 8.07
C LEU A 62 6.16 7.41 9.00
N LEU A 63 5.83 6.34 9.70
CA LEU A 63 4.72 6.32 10.67
C LEU A 63 4.96 7.19 11.91
N ASN A 64 6.20 7.67 12.12
CA ASN A 64 6.52 8.67 13.17
C ASN A 64 6.41 10.12 12.67
N THR A 65 6.19 10.36 11.39
CA THR A 65 5.97 11.69 10.82
C THR A 65 4.49 12.09 10.91
N PRO A 66 4.11 13.34 10.63
CA PRO A 66 2.69 13.78 10.63
C PRO A 66 1.86 13.31 9.43
N LEU A 67 2.28 12.29 8.68
CA LEU A 67 1.42 11.70 7.64
C LEU A 67 0.34 10.79 8.25
N ASP A 68 -0.69 10.46 7.46
CA ASP A 68 -1.84 9.69 7.91
C ASP A 68 -1.70 8.20 7.57
N MET A 69 -1.09 7.85 6.43
CA MET A 69 -0.94 6.48 5.96
C MET A 69 0.30 6.30 5.09
N VAL A 70 0.88 5.10 5.14
CA VAL A 70 1.90 4.61 4.19
C VAL A 70 1.36 3.43 3.43
N ILE A 71 1.43 3.48 2.09
CA ILE A 71 1.02 2.41 1.20
C ILE A 71 2.25 1.93 0.44
N GLY A 72 2.64 0.69 0.71
CA GLY A 72 3.81 0.05 0.12
C GLY A 72 3.49 -0.78 -1.11
N HIS A 73 4.47 -0.80 -2.03
CA HIS A 73 4.52 -1.62 -3.22
C HIS A 73 5.96 -2.05 -3.51
N HIS A 74 6.19 -2.82 -4.49
CA HIS A 74 7.44 -3.40 -5.04
C HIS A 74 7.59 -4.90 -4.81
N PRO A 75 7.24 -5.49 -3.66
CA PRO A 75 7.43 -6.93 -3.46
C PRO A 75 6.59 -7.83 -4.38
N HIS A 76 5.62 -7.31 -5.13
CA HIS A 76 4.73 -8.07 -6.04
C HIS A 76 3.94 -9.20 -5.35
N CYS A 77 3.92 -9.23 -4.05
CA CYS A 77 3.12 -10.13 -3.23
C CYS A 77 2.58 -9.38 -2.01
N ILE A 78 1.55 -9.91 -1.39
CA ILE A 78 0.96 -9.33 -0.19
C ILE A 78 1.96 -9.43 0.96
N GLN A 79 2.19 -8.33 1.65
CA GLN A 79 2.89 -8.29 2.92
C GLN A 79 1.98 -7.74 4.02
N HIS A 80 2.41 -7.88 5.27
CA HIS A 80 1.59 -7.52 6.41
C HIS A 80 1.28 -6.02 6.51
N ILE A 81 0.25 -5.73 7.27
CA ILE A 81 -0.22 -4.38 7.60
C ILE A 81 0.15 -4.09 9.05
N VAL A 82 0.72 -2.93 9.30
CA VAL A 82 1.06 -2.45 10.65
C VAL A 82 0.19 -1.28 11.04
N LYS A 83 -0.13 -1.22 12.32
CA LYS A 83 -0.91 -0.13 12.89
C LYS A 83 -0.10 0.56 13.98
N LYS A 84 -0.06 1.89 13.96
CA LYS A 84 0.58 2.71 14.98
C LYS A 84 -0.32 3.86 15.37
N LYS A 85 -0.90 3.81 16.57
CA LYS A 85 -1.96 4.74 16.99
C LYS A 85 -3.09 4.75 15.94
N ASN A 86 -3.39 5.91 15.37
CA ASN A 86 -4.41 6.09 14.33
C ASN A 86 -3.89 5.92 12.89
N LYS A 87 -2.60 5.63 12.71
CA LYS A 87 -1.96 5.48 11.40
C LYS A 87 -1.88 4.02 10.98
N VAL A 88 -1.85 3.81 9.67
CA VAL A 88 -1.67 2.48 9.07
C VAL A 88 -0.51 2.54 8.10
N GLY A 89 0.32 1.50 8.13
CA GLY A 89 1.32 1.22 7.12
C GLY A 89 1.04 -0.13 6.49
N VAL A 90 0.96 -0.16 5.17
CA VAL A 90 0.87 -1.39 4.38
C VAL A 90 2.22 -1.61 3.73
N PHE A 91 2.88 -2.74 3.97
CA PHE A 91 4.19 -3.00 3.38
C PHE A 91 4.11 -3.33 1.89
N SER A 92 3.12 -4.12 1.49
CA SER A 92 2.81 -4.35 0.07
C SER A 92 1.36 -4.81 -0.09
N LEU A 93 0.69 -4.26 -1.09
CA LEU A 93 -0.66 -4.68 -1.48
C LEU A 93 -0.65 -5.86 -2.46
N GLY A 94 0.51 -6.24 -3.00
CA GLY A 94 0.62 -7.14 -4.14
C GLY A 94 0.28 -6.46 -5.46
N ASP A 95 0.21 -7.26 -6.53
CA ASP A 95 -0.11 -6.79 -7.88
C ASP A 95 -1.60 -6.97 -8.16
N PHE A 96 -2.32 -5.90 -8.43
CA PHE A 96 -3.77 -5.94 -8.69
C PHE A 96 -4.12 -6.83 -9.88
N CYS A 97 -3.32 -6.77 -10.95
CA CYS A 97 -3.51 -7.57 -12.15
C CYS A 97 -2.14 -7.94 -12.76
N PRO A 98 -1.43 -8.94 -12.19
CA PRO A 98 -0.15 -9.38 -12.73
C PRO A 98 -0.36 -10.08 -14.07
N TYR A 99 0.12 -9.46 -15.16
CA TYR A 99 0.10 -10.05 -16.50
C TYR A 99 1.19 -9.44 -17.40
N PRO A 100 1.87 -10.27 -18.21
CA PRO A 100 2.02 -11.73 -18.11
C PRO A 100 2.78 -12.11 -16.83
N LYS A 101 2.74 -13.39 -16.43
CA LYS A 101 3.59 -13.86 -15.32
C LYS A 101 4.99 -13.35 -15.54
N CYS A 102 5.45 -12.51 -14.64
CA CYS A 102 6.81 -11.99 -14.72
C CYS A 102 7.78 -13.18 -14.59
N ALA A 103 8.78 -13.27 -15.46
CA ALA A 103 9.78 -14.35 -15.41
C ALA A 103 10.44 -14.47 -14.01
N SER A 104 10.54 -13.38 -13.28
CA SER A 104 11.02 -13.36 -11.90
C SER A 104 10.04 -14.03 -10.91
N ALA A 105 8.74 -14.13 -11.22
CA ALA A 105 7.79 -14.86 -10.38
C ALA A 105 8.02 -16.38 -10.44
N GLU A 106 8.61 -16.88 -11.50
CA GLU A 106 9.01 -18.30 -11.62
C GLU A 106 10.20 -18.65 -10.73
N LEU A 107 10.99 -17.66 -10.34
CA LEU A 107 12.11 -17.78 -9.40
C LEU A 107 11.69 -17.55 -7.95
N ALA A 108 10.42 -17.15 -7.73
CA ALA A 108 9.90 -16.96 -6.39
C ALA A 108 9.77 -18.30 -5.62
N SER A 109 9.83 -18.22 -4.29
CA SER A 109 9.50 -19.37 -3.45
C SER A 109 8.10 -19.90 -3.80
N PRO A 110 7.86 -21.24 -3.75
CA PRO A 110 6.55 -21.81 -3.99
C PRO A 110 5.44 -21.30 -3.06
N ASP A 111 5.83 -20.67 -1.94
CA ASP A 111 4.89 -20.06 -0.99
C ASP A 111 4.47 -18.64 -1.38
N VAL A 112 4.98 -18.09 -2.48
CA VAL A 112 4.63 -16.75 -2.97
C VAL A 112 3.57 -16.85 -4.05
N PHE A 113 2.45 -16.17 -3.82
CA PHE A 113 1.28 -16.18 -4.69
C PHE A 113 1.03 -14.78 -5.26
N PRO A 114 1.76 -14.37 -6.33
CA PRO A 114 1.66 -13.01 -6.88
C PRO A 114 0.31 -12.71 -7.53
N GLU A 115 -0.50 -13.73 -7.84
CA GLU A 115 -1.86 -13.58 -8.34
C GLU A 115 -2.86 -13.05 -7.29
N TYR A 116 -2.48 -13.02 -6.01
CA TYR A 116 -3.30 -12.42 -4.95
C TYR A 116 -2.83 -11.02 -4.62
N SER A 117 -3.80 -10.13 -4.42
CA SER A 117 -3.55 -8.78 -3.97
C SER A 117 -4.64 -8.27 -3.03
N ILE A 118 -4.42 -7.08 -2.48
CA ILE A 118 -5.37 -6.42 -1.58
C ILE A 118 -5.87 -5.13 -2.21
N VAL A 119 -7.19 -4.99 -2.28
CA VAL A 119 -7.83 -3.68 -2.44
C VAL A 119 -8.06 -3.13 -1.04
N PHE A 120 -7.36 -2.07 -0.70
CA PHE A 120 -7.44 -1.45 0.61
C PHE A 120 -8.44 -0.28 0.58
N HIS A 121 -9.50 -0.38 1.40
CA HIS A 121 -10.57 0.62 1.46
C HIS A 121 -10.30 1.58 2.61
N VAL A 122 -10.29 2.87 2.30
CA VAL A 122 -10.08 3.94 3.27
C VAL A 122 -11.31 4.84 3.26
N TYR A 123 -11.96 4.96 4.41
CA TYR A 123 -13.12 5.82 4.59
C TYR A 123 -12.69 7.07 5.36
N LEU A 124 -12.89 8.21 4.76
CA LEU A 124 -12.54 9.51 5.31
C LEU A 124 -13.80 10.18 5.88
N ASP A 125 -13.69 10.82 7.04
CA ASP A 125 -14.78 11.57 7.65
C ASP A 125 -14.63 13.05 7.33
N GLU A 126 -15.72 13.68 6.89
CA GLU A 126 -15.79 15.12 6.66
C GLU A 126 -15.86 15.91 7.96
N ASN A 127 -16.36 15.30 9.04
CA ASN A 127 -16.54 15.95 10.33
C ASN A 127 -15.24 15.85 11.16
N LYS A 128 -14.37 16.81 10.97
CA LYS A 128 -13.06 16.96 11.64
C LYS A 128 -13.09 17.05 13.18
N VAL A 129 -14.26 16.99 13.82
CA VAL A 129 -14.50 17.74 15.07
C VAL A 129 -14.13 17.02 16.35
N ALA A 130 -13.96 15.71 16.40
CA ALA A 130 -13.86 15.07 17.73
C ALA A 130 -12.75 14.03 17.93
N THR A 131 -12.19 13.51 16.88
CA THR A 131 -11.13 12.51 17.01
C THR A 131 -9.99 12.91 16.08
N ASN A 132 -8.82 13.15 16.55
CA ASN A 132 -7.61 13.43 15.73
C ASN A 132 -7.31 12.34 14.68
N SER A 133 -8.32 11.67 14.18
CA SER A 133 -8.26 10.58 13.22
C SER A 133 -9.39 10.70 12.21
N PHE A 134 -9.08 11.25 11.05
CA PHE A 134 -9.96 11.27 9.89
C PHE A 134 -10.25 9.87 9.28
N LEU A 135 -9.51 8.86 9.70
CA LEU A 135 -9.67 7.49 9.21
C LEU A 135 -10.67 6.74 10.09
N GLN A 136 -11.98 6.85 9.79
CA GLN A 136 -13.01 6.19 10.56
C GLN A 136 -12.99 4.67 10.41
N LYS A 137 -12.87 4.18 9.19
CA LYS A 137 -12.92 2.75 8.90
C LYS A 137 -11.88 2.37 7.87
N LYS A 138 -11.22 1.26 8.12
CA LYS A 138 -10.27 0.66 7.20
C LYS A 138 -10.67 -0.79 7.01
N THR A 139 -10.93 -1.17 5.79
CA THR A 139 -11.23 -2.55 5.42
C THR A 139 -10.38 -2.94 4.22
N PHE A 140 -10.34 -4.22 3.93
CA PHE A 140 -9.67 -4.71 2.74
C PHE A 140 -10.46 -5.83 2.09
N THR A 141 -10.28 -5.97 0.79
CA THR A 141 -10.79 -7.10 0.01
C THR A 141 -9.60 -7.81 -0.61
N ILE A 142 -9.47 -9.10 -0.36
CA ILE A 142 -8.49 -9.92 -1.07
C ILE A 142 -9.07 -10.22 -2.45
N VAL A 143 -8.26 -10.02 -3.48
CA VAL A 143 -8.63 -10.29 -4.85
C VAL A 143 -7.62 -11.27 -5.47
N LYS A 144 -8.08 -12.04 -6.45
CA LYS A 144 -7.26 -12.97 -7.25
C LYS A 144 -7.35 -12.61 -8.71
N SER A 145 -6.22 -12.54 -9.38
CA SER A 145 -6.12 -12.40 -10.82
C SER A 145 -6.09 -13.78 -11.48
N ILE A 146 -6.95 -14.00 -12.45
CA ILE A 146 -7.05 -15.24 -13.21
C ILE A 146 -6.92 -14.93 -14.69
N ILE A 147 -6.04 -15.66 -15.39
CA ILE A 147 -5.91 -15.59 -16.83
C ILE A 147 -6.82 -16.65 -17.45
N GLY A 148 -7.84 -16.19 -18.19
CA GLY A 148 -8.77 -17.06 -18.87
C GLY A 148 -8.14 -17.77 -20.08
N LYS A 149 -8.88 -18.74 -20.67
CA LYS A 149 -8.49 -19.42 -21.92
C LYS A 149 -8.32 -18.45 -23.08
N ASP A 150 -9.03 -17.32 -23.03
CA ASP A 150 -8.94 -16.19 -23.96
C ASP A 150 -7.70 -15.32 -23.76
N LYS A 151 -6.83 -15.69 -22.84
CA LYS A 151 -5.61 -14.97 -22.44
C LYS A 151 -5.89 -13.57 -21.84
N ILE A 152 -7.12 -13.31 -21.39
CA ILE A 152 -7.47 -12.06 -20.72
C ILE A 152 -7.35 -12.26 -19.20
N ALA A 153 -6.62 -11.36 -18.55
CA ALA A 153 -6.56 -11.33 -17.09
C ALA A 153 -7.82 -10.67 -16.52
N ARG A 154 -8.43 -11.31 -15.54
CA ARG A 154 -9.59 -10.82 -14.80
C ARG A 154 -9.33 -10.88 -13.32
N VAL A 155 -9.76 -9.86 -12.60
CA VAL A 155 -9.58 -9.77 -11.15
C VAL A 155 -10.92 -10.03 -10.47
N TYR A 156 -10.93 -10.99 -9.56
CA TYR A 156 -12.11 -11.38 -8.81
C TYR A 156 -11.89 -11.20 -7.31
N PRO A 157 -12.87 -10.68 -6.56
CA PRO A 157 -12.85 -10.79 -5.11
C PRO A 157 -12.82 -12.26 -4.70
N LEU A 158 -11.96 -12.59 -3.72
CA LEU A 158 -11.75 -14.00 -3.31
C LEU A 158 -13.05 -14.67 -2.84
N TYR A 159 -13.92 -13.93 -2.15
CA TYR A 159 -15.21 -14.47 -1.68
C TYR A 159 -16.11 -14.92 -2.84
N ARG A 160 -16.05 -14.26 -4.00
CA ARG A 160 -16.80 -14.67 -5.19
C ARG A 160 -16.31 -16.00 -5.77
N LEU A 161 -14.99 -16.23 -5.75
CA LEU A 161 -14.42 -17.49 -6.24
C LEU A 161 -14.81 -18.65 -5.33
N ILE A 162 -14.82 -18.43 -4.00
CA ILE A 162 -15.24 -19.44 -3.02
C ILE A 162 -16.73 -19.80 -3.19
N GLU A 163 -17.57 -18.85 -3.57
CA GLU A 163 -18.98 -19.11 -3.88
C GLU A 163 -19.15 -19.99 -5.09
N LEU A 164 -18.39 -19.74 -6.17
CA LEU A 164 -18.44 -20.49 -7.43
C LEU A 164 -17.89 -21.92 -7.32
N GLU A 165 -17.04 -22.21 -6.34
CA GLU A 165 -16.52 -23.58 -6.10
C GLU A 165 -17.49 -24.48 -5.32
N LYS A 166 -18.61 -23.92 -4.84
CA LYS A 166 -19.64 -24.67 -4.08
C LYS A 166 -20.81 -25.18 -4.93
N ASP A 167 -20.91 -24.69 -6.14
CA ASP A 167 -21.90 -25.08 -7.15
C ASP A 167 -21.27 -26.14 -8.13
#